data_ec367844e64f4904c48358cd36c3c3bc
#
_entry.id   ec367844e64f4904c48358cd36c3c3bc
#
_cell.length_a   1.000
_cell.length_b   1.000
_cell.length_c   1.000
_cell.angle_alpha   90.00
_cell.angle_beta   90.00
_cell.angle_gamma   90.00
#
_symmetry.space_group_name_H-M   'P 1'
#
loop_
_entity.id
_entity.type
_entity.pdbx_description
1 polymer ?
#
loop_
_entity_poly.entity_id
_entity_poly.type
_entity_poly.pdbx_seq_one_letter_code
_entity_poly.pdbx_strand_id
1 'polypeptide(L)' 'MQGVFIMASTTFSGPVTSSDGFVGLITLTNYTVASAPSAATAGAGTIAYISNGAAGSAILAFSDGTNWKRSDTGATISAS' A
#
# COMPACT_ATOMS: atom_id res chain seq x y z
N MET A 1 -25.73 -2.79 19.22
CA MET A 1 -25.09 -2.50 18.79
C MET A 1 -24.26 -2.03 18.82
N GLN A 2 -23.70 -2.13 18.72
CA GLN A 2 -22.90 -1.58 18.61
C GLN A 2 -22.58 -0.74 18.06
N GLY A 3 -22.75 -0.47 18.37
CA GLY A 3 -22.50 0.53 17.99
C GLY A 3 -21.60 0.69 17.36
N VAL A 4 -21.89 0.81 16.76
CA VAL A 4 -21.02 1.15 16.05
C VAL A 4 -20.74 2.46 16.01
N PHE A 5 -19.72 2.85 16.33
CA PHE A 5 -19.40 4.15 16.20
C PHE A 5 -18.30 4.25 15.27
N ILE A 6 -18.09 5.41 14.72
CA ILE A 6 -17.12 5.60 13.74
C ILE A 6 -15.91 6.12 14.37
N MET A 7 -14.84 5.47 14.11
CA MET A 7 -13.56 5.91 14.56
C MET A 7 -12.87 6.59 13.43
N ALA A 8 -12.15 7.64 13.72
CA ALA A 8 -11.38 8.33 12.73
C ALA A 8 -10.29 7.44 12.16
N SER A 9 -9.74 6.54 12.96
CA SER A 9 -8.84 5.56 12.44
C SER A 9 -9.16 4.23 13.07
N THR A 10 -9.19 3.22 12.27
CA THR A 10 -9.49 1.87 12.72
C THR A 10 -8.36 0.96 12.29
N THR A 11 -7.88 0.16 13.21
CA THR A 11 -6.80 -0.75 12.93
C THR A 11 -7.31 -2.18 12.95
N PHE A 12 -6.97 -2.91 11.91
CA PHE A 12 -7.29 -4.31 11.83
C PHE A 12 -6.01 -5.10 12.03
N SER A 13 -6.05 -6.10 12.89
CA SER A 13 -4.87 -6.89 13.17
C SER A 13 -4.83 -8.17 12.38
N GLY A 14 -5.79 -8.42 11.53
CA GLY A 14 -5.83 -9.61 10.69
C GLY A 14 -6.42 -9.29 9.35
N PRO A 15 -6.68 -10.31 8.54
CA PRO A 15 -7.25 -10.09 7.23
C PRO A 15 -8.61 -9.44 7.30
N VAL A 16 -8.90 -8.59 6.34
CA VAL A 16 -10.23 -8.00 6.18
C VAL A 16 -10.84 -8.65 4.94
N THR A 17 -12.00 -9.25 5.13
CA THR A 17 -12.67 -9.96 4.05
C THR A 17 -14.00 -9.30 3.75
N SER A 18 -14.28 -9.11 2.47
CA SER A 18 -15.58 -8.65 2.02
C SER A 18 -16.04 -9.53 0.89
N SER A 19 -17.19 -10.16 1.04
CA SER A 19 -17.71 -11.04 -0.01
C SER A 19 -18.30 -10.26 -1.17
N ASP A 20 -18.59 -8.98 -0.97
CA ASP A 20 -19.18 -8.14 -2.02
C ASP A 20 -18.18 -7.12 -2.57
N GLY A 21 -16.94 -7.14 -2.11
CA GLY A 21 -15.94 -6.15 -2.51
C GLY A 21 -16.08 -4.87 -1.72
N PHE A 22 -15.40 -3.85 -2.18
CA PHE A 22 -15.44 -2.55 -1.54
C PHE A 22 -16.27 -1.59 -2.34
N VAL A 23 -17.03 -0.75 -1.65
CA VAL A 23 -17.81 0.30 -2.30
C VAL A 23 -17.15 1.62 -2.00
N GLY A 24 -16.83 2.39 -3.05
CA GLY A 24 -16.19 3.69 -2.89
C GLY A 24 -14.71 3.64 -3.23
N LEU A 25 -14.00 4.64 -2.76
CA LEU A 25 -12.58 4.80 -3.05
C LEU A 25 -11.75 4.26 -1.92
N ILE A 26 -10.57 3.76 -2.27
CA ILE A 26 -9.59 3.31 -1.30
C ILE A 26 -8.42 4.26 -1.36
N THR A 27 -8.01 4.78 -0.21
CA THR A 27 -6.85 5.65 -0.13
C THR A 27 -5.73 4.91 0.58
N LEU A 28 -4.59 4.78 -0.09
CA LEU A 28 -3.43 4.14 0.48
C LEU A 28 -2.57 5.16 1.20
N THR A 29 -1.80 4.70 2.18
CA THR A 29 -0.84 5.57 2.82
C THR A 29 0.22 6.00 1.80
N ASN A 30 0.58 7.28 1.81
CA ASN A 30 1.58 7.80 0.91
C ASN A 30 2.96 7.63 1.52
N TYR A 31 3.87 7.07 0.74
CA TYR A 31 5.26 6.93 1.14
C TYR A 31 6.15 7.55 0.07
N THR A 32 7.41 7.79 0.43
CA THR A 32 8.47 8.03 -0.54
C THR A 32 9.32 6.78 -0.59
N VAL A 33 10.25 6.72 -1.56
CA VAL A 33 11.17 5.59 -1.63
C VAL A 33 11.93 5.44 -0.31
N ALA A 34 12.31 6.59 0.28
CA ALA A 34 13.09 6.57 1.53
C ALA A 34 12.25 6.20 2.75
N SER A 35 10.96 6.47 2.74
CA SER A 35 10.12 6.26 3.92
C SER A 35 9.29 4.98 3.86
N ALA A 36 9.28 4.30 2.73
CA ALA A 36 8.52 3.06 2.59
C ALA A 36 9.09 2.00 3.55
N PRO A 37 8.23 1.20 4.17
CA PRO A 37 8.71 0.12 5.02
C PRO A 37 9.44 -0.92 4.18
N SER A 38 10.16 -1.81 4.84
CA SER A 38 10.82 -2.91 4.16
C SER A 38 9.78 -3.75 3.41
N ALA A 39 10.04 -4.05 2.15
CA ALA A 39 9.15 -4.89 1.37
C ALA A 39 9.03 -6.28 1.98
N ALA A 40 10.10 -6.79 2.57
CA ALA A 40 10.05 -8.09 3.22
C ALA A 40 9.17 -8.05 4.47
N THR A 41 9.24 -6.96 5.23
CA THR A 41 8.41 -6.81 6.43
C THR A 41 6.94 -6.65 6.05
N ALA A 42 6.66 -5.86 4.99
CA ALA A 42 5.29 -5.70 4.53
C ALA A 42 4.73 -7.00 3.96
N GLY A 43 5.57 -7.80 3.33
CA GLY A 43 5.17 -9.08 2.77
C GLY A 43 4.80 -8.99 1.30
N ALA A 44 5.00 -10.10 0.60
CA ALA A 44 4.67 -10.17 -0.81
C ALA A 44 3.17 -9.94 -1.02
N GLY A 45 2.83 -9.17 -2.03
CA GLY A 45 1.43 -8.88 -2.34
C GLY A 45 0.89 -7.62 -1.68
N THR A 46 1.65 -6.96 -0.82
CA THR A 46 1.25 -5.70 -0.22
C THR A 46 1.40 -4.59 -1.26
N ILE A 47 0.42 -3.68 -1.31
CA ILE A 47 0.47 -2.55 -2.24
C ILE A 47 0.60 -1.25 -1.47
N ALA A 48 1.24 -0.28 -2.10
CA ALA A 48 1.45 1.03 -1.49
C ALA A 48 1.53 2.10 -2.57
N TYR A 49 1.28 3.34 -2.17
CA TYR A 49 1.43 4.49 -3.05
C TYR A 49 2.77 5.15 -2.74
N ILE A 50 3.64 5.22 -3.73
CA ILE A 50 4.98 5.79 -3.55
C ILE A 50 5.05 7.09 -4.36
N SER A 51 5.11 8.19 -3.66
CA SER A 51 4.96 9.50 -4.31
C SER A 51 6.13 9.87 -5.22
N ASN A 52 7.26 9.19 -5.11
CA ASN A 52 8.40 9.44 -5.98
C ASN A 52 9.04 8.15 -6.49
N GLY A 53 8.30 7.05 -6.51
CA GLY A 53 8.87 5.73 -6.81
C GLY A 53 9.13 5.45 -8.28
N ALA A 54 8.61 6.27 -9.18
CA ALA A 54 8.81 6.08 -10.61
C ALA A 54 9.77 7.13 -11.13
N ALA A 55 11.03 7.02 -10.73
CA ALA A 55 12.08 7.96 -11.11
C ALA A 55 11.70 9.40 -10.71
N GLY A 56 11.13 9.55 -9.53
CA GLY A 56 10.73 10.85 -9.02
C GLY A 56 9.25 11.14 -9.20
N SER A 57 8.52 10.31 -9.93
CA SER A 57 7.08 10.48 -10.12
C SER A 57 6.31 9.49 -9.26
N ALA A 58 5.05 9.81 -8.99
CA ALA A 58 4.22 8.93 -8.18
C ALA A 58 3.87 7.66 -8.91
N ILE A 59 3.79 6.57 -8.17
CA ILE A 59 3.48 5.26 -8.74
C ILE A 59 2.82 4.39 -7.68
N LEU A 60 1.92 3.53 -8.12
CA LEU A 60 1.44 2.45 -7.28
C LEU A 60 2.47 1.33 -7.34
N ALA A 61 2.82 0.79 -6.18
CA ALA A 61 3.85 -0.23 -6.09
C ALA A 61 3.35 -1.44 -5.34
N PHE A 62 3.99 -2.56 -5.55
CA PHE A 62 3.68 -3.77 -4.80
C PHE A 62 4.97 -4.39 -4.28
N SER A 63 4.85 -5.09 -3.18
CA SER A 63 5.98 -5.83 -2.62
C SER A 63 5.99 -7.24 -3.20
N ASP A 64 7.16 -7.69 -3.64
CA ASP A 64 7.32 -9.08 -4.05
C ASP A 64 7.95 -9.94 -2.95
N GLY A 65 8.04 -9.36 -1.73
CA GLY A 65 8.64 -10.05 -0.59
C GLY A 65 10.10 -9.70 -0.39
N THR A 66 10.71 -9.03 -1.35
CA THR A 66 12.11 -8.63 -1.30
C THR A 66 12.27 -7.15 -1.61
N ASN A 67 11.58 -6.69 -2.64
CA ASN A 67 11.66 -5.31 -3.10
C ASN A 67 10.27 -4.76 -3.38
N TRP A 68 10.17 -3.44 -3.34
CA TRP A 68 8.98 -2.76 -3.86
C TRP A 68 9.16 -2.60 -5.36
N LYS A 69 8.15 -3.02 -6.11
CA LYS A 69 8.20 -3.00 -7.57
C LYS A 69 7.15 -2.05 -8.11
N ARG A 70 7.47 -1.40 -9.21
CA ARG A 70 6.54 -0.52 -9.90
C ARG A 70 5.44 -1.36 -10.55
N SER A 71 4.20 -0.89 -10.43
CA SER A 71 3.08 -1.62 -11.02
C SER A 71 3.04 -1.49 -12.55
N ASP A 72 3.74 -0.52 -13.13
CA ASP A 72 3.70 -0.29 -14.57
C ASP A 72 4.77 -1.09 -15.33
N THR A 73 5.97 -1.23 -14.77
CA THR A 73 7.07 -1.88 -15.49
C THR A 73 7.61 -3.10 -14.78
N GLY A 74 7.31 -3.25 -13.48
CA GLY A 74 7.90 -4.30 -12.68
C GLY A 74 9.30 -3.99 -12.19
N ALA A 75 9.82 -2.80 -12.50
CA ALA A 75 11.13 -2.41 -12.01
C ALA A 75 11.07 -2.06 -10.53
N THR A 76 12.20 -2.14 -9.84
CA THR A 76 12.28 -1.71 -8.46
C THR A 76 12.06 -0.20 -8.39
N ILE A 77 11.30 0.25 -7.39
CA ILE A 77 11.04 1.69 -7.25
C ILE A 77 12.35 2.44 -7.05
N SER A 78 12.36 3.68 -7.52
CA SER A 78 13.55 4.52 -7.43
C SER A 78 13.12 5.97 -7.44
N ALA A 79 13.80 6.81 -6.64
CA ALA A 79 13.50 8.23 -6.60
C ALA A 79 14.14 9.00 -7.75
N SER A 80 14.99 8.35 -8.55
CA SER A 80 15.65 9.04 -9.66
C SER A 80 15.90 8.12 -10.83
#